data_a85d585670def4e2d72fec819ca74b1a
#
_entry.id   a85d585670def4e2d72fec819ca74b1a
#
_cell.length_a   1.000
_cell.length_b   1.000
_cell.length_c   1.000
_cell.angle_alpha   90.00
_cell.angle_beta   90.00
_cell.angle_gamma   90.00
#
_symmetry.space_group_name_H-M   'P 1'
#
loop_
_entity.id
_entity.type
_entity.pdbx_description
1 polymer ?
#
loop_
_entity_poly.entity_id
_entity_poly.type
_entity_poly.pdbx_seq_one_letter_code
_entity_poly.pdbx_strand_id
1 'polypeptide(L)'
;MPIVRIDIQSGKTTAYKRSLLGGVRMALTESLGVPDDRVMQRIIETPAEDIDTTDIKSDRLTIIEISMLSGRGPELKERLYSAIAKRLGFEPGISAHDLIVIVHDPSGECFYLNGAIQCTVPGKEDEGK
;
A
#
# COMPACT_ATOMS: atom_id res chain seq x y z
N MET A 1 -5.49 -7.68 8.02
CA MET A 1 -5.84 -6.26 7.75
C MET A 1 -4.61 -5.54 7.24
N PRO A 2 -4.60 -5.12 5.99
CA PRO A 2 -3.51 -4.31 5.49
C PRO A 2 -3.56 -2.90 6.06
N ILE A 3 -2.40 -2.40 6.41
CA ILE A 3 -2.24 -1.02 6.89
C ILE A 3 -1.34 -0.32 5.88
N VAL A 4 -1.83 0.77 5.30
CA VAL A 4 -1.19 1.43 4.19
C VAL A 4 -0.75 2.83 4.60
N ARG A 5 0.50 3.15 4.31
CA ARG A 5 1.04 4.50 4.44
C ARG A 5 1.41 5.00 3.06
N ILE A 6 0.91 6.17 2.70
CA ILE A 6 1.18 6.76 1.41
C ILE A 6 1.84 8.11 1.63
N ASP A 7 3.06 8.27 1.13
CA ASP A 7 3.81 9.53 1.21
C ASP A 7 3.75 10.23 -0.13
N ILE A 8 3.33 11.49 -0.14
CA ILE A 8 3.23 12.32 -1.35
C ILE A 8 3.77 13.71 -1.08
N GLN A 9 4.05 14.44 -2.14
CA GLN A 9 4.40 15.84 -2.03
C GLN A 9 3.16 16.67 -1.71
N SER A 10 3.30 17.65 -0.84
CA SER A 10 2.20 18.56 -0.47
C SER A 10 1.67 19.32 -1.67
N GLY A 11 0.42 19.78 -1.57
CA GLY A 11 -0.19 20.64 -2.58
C GLY A 11 -1.21 19.94 -3.45
N LYS A 12 -1.51 18.68 -3.20
CA LYS A 12 -2.53 17.97 -3.97
C LYS A 12 -3.93 18.30 -3.46
N THR A 13 -4.89 18.23 -4.36
CA THR A 13 -6.30 18.51 -4.02
C THR A 13 -6.89 17.35 -3.22
N THR A 14 -8.02 17.58 -2.57
CA THR A 14 -8.77 16.55 -1.89
C THR A 14 -9.20 15.46 -2.87
N ALA A 15 -9.62 15.87 -4.08
CA ALA A 15 -10.03 14.91 -5.12
C ALA A 15 -8.88 13.98 -5.51
N TYR A 16 -7.67 14.52 -5.66
CA TYR A 16 -6.48 13.74 -5.96
C TYR A 16 -6.25 12.69 -4.87
N LYS A 17 -6.31 13.12 -3.61
CA LYS A 17 -6.07 12.23 -2.48
C LYS A 17 -7.13 11.14 -2.39
N ARG A 18 -8.38 11.46 -2.66
CA ARG A 18 -9.45 10.47 -2.64
C ARG A 18 -9.28 9.44 -3.75
N SER A 19 -8.89 9.87 -4.94
CA SER A 19 -8.59 8.96 -6.05
C SER A 19 -7.44 8.03 -5.69
N LEU A 20 -6.42 8.57 -5.05
CA LEU A 20 -5.25 7.79 -4.63
C LEU A 20 -5.67 6.72 -3.62
N LEU A 21 -6.38 7.10 -2.56
CA LEU A 21 -6.84 6.16 -1.55
C LEU A 21 -7.78 5.10 -2.15
N GLY A 22 -8.71 5.52 -2.98
CA GLY A 22 -9.66 4.61 -3.62
C GLY A 22 -8.97 3.62 -4.54
N GLY A 23 -8.00 4.08 -5.32
CA GLY A 23 -7.26 3.22 -6.24
C GLY A 23 -6.46 2.14 -5.52
N VAL A 24 -5.78 2.51 -4.44
CA VAL A 24 -5.02 1.53 -3.65
C VAL A 24 -5.96 0.52 -3.00
N ARG A 25 -7.07 0.99 -2.43
CA ARG A 25 -8.05 0.10 -1.80
C ARG A 25 -8.59 -0.92 -2.81
N MET A 26 -8.97 -0.46 -3.99
CA MET A 26 -9.50 -1.34 -5.02
C MET A 26 -8.45 -2.34 -5.50
N ALA A 27 -7.20 -1.90 -5.63
CA ALA A 27 -6.11 -2.79 -6.03
C ALA A 27 -5.90 -3.91 -5.02
N LEU A 28 -5.98 -3.59 -3.72
CA LEU A 28 -5.85 -4.60 -2.67
C LEU A 28 -7.01 -5.59 -2.71
N THR A 29 -8.22 -5.11 -2.93
CA THR A 29 -9.38 -5.97 -3.00
C THR A 29 -9.30 -6.91 -4.20
N GLU A 30 -8.99 -6.38 -5.38
CA GLU A 30 -9.01 -7.21 -6.59
C GLU A 30 -7.80 -8.13 -6.71
N SER A 31 -6.65 -7.75 -6.15
CA SER A 31 -5.45 -8.59 -6.28
C SER A 31 -5.30 -9.61 -5.16
N LEU A 32 -5.67 -9.25 -3.93
CA LEU A 32 -5.47 -10.09 -2.76
C LEU A 32 -6.77 -10.60 -2.14
N GLY A 33 -7.92 -10.15 -2.63
CA GLY A 33 -9.20 -10.55 -2.06
C GLY A 33 -9.46 -9.95 -0.69
N VAL A 34 -8.79 -8.88 -0.33
CA VAL A 34 -8.99 -8.23 0.97
C VAL A 34 -10.35 -7.55 0.98
N PRO A 35 -11.19 -7.80 2.02
CA PRO A 35 -12.46 -7.09 2.12
C PRO A 35 -12.25 -5.59 2.18
N ASP A 36 -13.15 -4.86 1.55
CA ASP A 36 -13.04 -3.41 1.45
C ASP A 36 -12.97 -2.71 2.81
N ASP A 37 -13.66 -3.25 3.80
CA ASP A 37 -13.71 -2.68 5.15
C ASP A 37 -12.54 -3.12 6.04
N ARG A 38 -11.57 -3.84 5.49
CA ARG A 38 -10.41 -4.33 6.24
C ARG A 38 -9.11 -3.62 5.89
N VAL A 39 -9.19 -2.53 5.16
CA VAL A 39 -8.01 -1.76 4.76
C VAL A 39 -7.99 -0.44 5.51
N MET A 40 -6.89 -0.16 6.19
CA MET A 40 -6.66 1.13 6.83
C MET A 40 -5.57 1.86 6.08
N GLN A 41 -5.83 3.12 5.72
CA GLN A 41 -4.88 3.90 4.95
C GLN A 41 -4.72 5.30 5.52
N ARG A 42 -3.52 5.87 5.36
CA ARG A 42 -3.28 7.27 5.67
C ARG A 42 -2.32 7.88 4.67
N ILE A 43 -2.46 9.17 4.44
CA ILE A 43 -1.59 9.93 3.56
C ILE A 43 -0.73 10.85 4.41
N ILE A 44 0.57 10.86 4.14
CA ILE A 44 1.54 11.76 4.77
C ILE A 44 2.03 12.71 3.67
N GLU A 45 1.92 14.00 3.91
CA GLU A 45 2.34 15.01 2.93
C GLU A 45 3.67 15.62 3.36
N THR A 46 4.58 15.77 2.40
CA THR A 46 5.90 16.35 2.64
C THR A 46 6.10 17.52 1.68
N PRO A 47 6.48 18.71 2.19
CA PRO A 47 6.76 19.84 1.30
C PRO A 47 7.89 19.50 0.33
N ALA A 48 7.83 20.09 -0.86
CA ALA A 48 8.83 19.81 -1.91
C ALA A 48 10.27 20.03 -1.43
N GLU A 49 10.48 21.06 -0.61
CA GLU A 49 11.83 21.37 -0.11
C GLU A 49 12.38 20.33 0.87
N ASP A 50 11.50 19.45 1.36
CA ASP A 50 11.93 18.40 2.30
C ASP A 50 12.08 17.04 1.62
N ILE A 51 11.97 17.00 0.28
CA ILE A 51 12.16 15.78 -0.50
C ILE A 51 13.46 15.91 -1.27
N ASP A 52 14.41 15.01 -1.01
CA ASP A 52 15.69 14.99 -1.69
C ASP A 52 15.83 13.67 -2.44
N THR A 53 16.00 13.74 -3.75
CA THR A 53 16.21 12.55 -4.57
C THR A 53 17.13 12.89 -5.73
N THR A 54 18.06 11.99 -6.03
CA THR A 54 18.94 12.12 -7.20
C THR A 54 18.30 11.53 -8.44
N ASP A 55 17.23 10.77 -8.28
CA ASP A 55 16.47 10.23 -9.41
C ASP A 55 15.46 11.27 -9.87
N ILE A 56 15.20 11.27 -11.17
CA ILE A 56 14.26 12.24 -11.74
C ILE A 56 12.83 11.79 -11.46
N LYS A 57 12.18 12.51 -10.56
CA LYS A 57 10.78 12.26 -10.21
C LYS A 57 9.98 13.54 -10.42
N SER A 58 8.69 13.40 -10.68
CA SER A 58 7.82 14.55 -10.79
C SER A 58 7.24 14.92 -9.42
N ASP A 59 6.43 15.97 -9.38
CA ASP A 59 5.72 16.36 -8.17
C ASP A 59 4.65 15.34 -7.77
N ARG A 60 4.48 14.27 -8.56
CA ARG A 60 3.56 13.19 -8.27
C ARG A 60 4.25 11.96 -7.68
N LEU A 61 5.48 12.09 -7.22
CA LEU A 61 6.17 11.02 -6.51
C LEU A 61 5.26 10.47 -5.41
N THR A 62 5.07 9.15 -5.42
CA THR A 62 4.16 8.48 -4.49
C THR A 62 4.85 7.24 -3.94
N ILE A 63 5.00 7.17 -2.62
CA ILE A 63 5.61 6.03 -1.96
C ILE A 63 4.53 5.36 -1.13
N ILE A 64 4.25 4.10 -1.45
CA ILE A 64 3.19 3.33 -0.78
C ILE A 64 3.84 2.20 -0.01
N GLU A 65 3.63 2.17 1.30
CA GLU A 65 4.10 1.08 2.15
C GLU A 65 2.89 0.35 2.69
N ILE A 66 2.87 -0.95 2.48
CA ILE A 66 1.74 -1.80 2.88
C ILE A 66 2.25 -2.84 3.86
N SER A 67 1.72 -2.79 5.09
CA SER A 67 2.04 -3.77 6.12
C SER A 67 0.89 -4.76 6.21
N MET A 68 1.19 -6.05 6.09
CA MET A 68 0.18 -7.10 6.14
C MET A 68 0.78 -8.38 6.65
N LEU A 69 -0.07 -9.32 7.05
CA LEU A 69 0.40 -10.61 7.56
C LEU A 69 1.14 -11.38 6.47
N SER A 70 2.17 -12.11 6.89
CA SER A 70 2.96 -12.94 6.00
C SER A 70 2.13 -14.10 5.44
N GLY A 71 2.66 -14.74 4.41
CA GLY A 71 2.06 -15.93 3.83
C GLY A 71 1.61 -15.77 2.40
N ARG A 72 1.74 -14.57 1.82
CA ARG A 72 1.42 -14.36 0.41
C ARG A 72 2.67 -14.52 -0.42
N GLY A 73 2.53 -15.27 -1.54
CA GLY A 73 3.66 -15.56 -2.40
C GLY A 73 4.01 -14.41 -3.34
N PRO A 74 5.12 -14.54 -4.07
CA PRO A 74 5.58 -13.49 -4.98
C PRO A 74 4.60 -13.18 -6.11
N GLU A 75 3.82 -14.16 -6.55
CA GLU A 75 2.85 -13.93 -7.63
C GLU A 75 1.73 -12.99 -7.21
N LEU A 76 1.27 -13.13 -5.97
CA LEU A 76 0.23 -12.24 -5.44
C LEU A 76 0.76 -10.82 -5.27
N LYS A 77 2.02 -10.70 -4.85
CA LYS A 77 2.65 -9.39 -4.72
C LYS A 77 2.82 -8.72 -6.07
N GLU A 78 3.21 -9.47 -7.09
CA GLU A 78 3.31 -8.95 -8.45
C GLU A 78 1.96 -8.46 -8.96
N ARG A 79 0.91 -9.21 -8.70
CA ARG A 79 -0.45 -8.79 -9.06
C ARG A 79 -0.82 -7.49 -8.38
N LEU A 80 -0.46 -7.38 -7.10
CA LEU A 80 -0.75 -6.17 -6.33
C LEU A 80 -0.04 -4.96 -6.93
N TYR A 81 1.25 -5.10 -7.23
CA TYR A 81 2.02 -4.01 -7.82
C TYR A 81 1.42 -3.59 -9.17
N SER A 82 1.07 -4.55 -10.00
CA SER A 82 0.46 -4.27 -11.31
C SER A 82 -0.89 -3.58 -11.17
N ALA A 83 -1.70 -4.04 -10.23
CA ALA A 83 -3.02 -3.45 -9.99
C ALA A 83 -2.90 -2.01 -9.51
N ILE A 84 -1.97 -1.75 -8.59
CA ILE A 84 -1.75 -0.40 -8.07
C ILE A 84 -1.28 0.52 -9.21
N ALA A 85 -0.28 0.08 -9.98
CA ALA A 85 0.27 0.87 -11.07
C ALA A 85 -0.81 1.19 -12.11
N LYS A 86 -1.62 0.21 -12.47
CA LYS A 86 -2.67 0.40 -13.46
C LYS A 86 -3.73 1.38 -12.98
N ARG A 87 -4.21 1.21 -11.76
CA ARG A 87 -5.27 2.07 -11.25
C ARG A 87 -4.79 3.50 -11.03
N LEU A 88 -3.62 3.68 -10.45
CA LEU A 88 -3.10 5.01 -10.19
C LEU A 88 -2.62 5.70 -11.46
N GLY A 89 -2.21 4.95 -12.46
CA GLY A 89 -1.87 5.50 -13.76
C GLY A 89 -3.09 6.05 -14.47
N PHE A 90 -4.25 5.44 -14.26
CA PHE A 90 -5.50 5.92 -14.82
C PHE A 90 -6.02 7.13 -14.04
N GLU A 91 -6.08 7.02 -12.72
CA GLU A 91 -6.57 8.09 -11.85
C GLU A 91 -5.92 7.99 -10.48
N PRO A 92 -5.28 9.04 -10.00
CA PRO A 92 -5.24 10.42 -10.48
C PRO A 92 -4.23 10.69 -11.60
N GLY A 93 -3.59 9.68 -12.15
CA GLY A 93 -2.64 9.84 -13.23
C GLY A 93 -1.20 9.92 -12.74
N ILE A 94 -0.76 8.87 -12.03
CA ILE A 94 0.61 8.76 -11.52
C ILE A 94 1.38 7.82 -12.44
N SER A 95 2.48 8.32 -12.99
CA SER A 95 3.36 7.52 -13.83
C SER A 95 3.99 6.39 -13.00
N ALA A 96 4.20 5.24 -13.62
CA ALA A 96 4.90 4.14 -12.95
C ALA A 96 6.29 4.56 -12.47
N HIS A 97 6.92 5.49 -13.16
CA HIS A 97 8.24 6.00 -12.77
C HIS A 97 8.20 6.76 -11.44
N ASP A 98 7.05 7.36 -11.12
CA ASP A 98 6.87 8.10 -9.87
C ASP A 98 6.32 7.23 -8.73
N LEU A 99 6.12 5.95 -8.98
CA LEU A 99 5.46 5.07 -8.02
C LEU A 99 6.46 4.12 -7.39
N ILE A 100 6.50 4.10 -6.07
CA ILE A 100 7.29 3.15 -5.29
C ILE A 100 6.34 2.42 -4.36
N VAL A 101 6.35 1.08 -4.42
CA VAL A 101 5.50 0.26 -3.56
C VAL A 101 6.38 -0.70 -2.78
N ILE A 102 6.24 -0.69 -1.47
CA ILE A 102 6.99 -1.57 -0.56
C ILE A 102 5.98 -2.36 0.25
N VAL A 103 6.16 -3.67 0.29
CA VAL A 103 5.31 -4.55 1.09
C VAL A 103 6.12 -5.06 2.28
N HIS A 104 5.57 -4.86 3.48
CA HIS A 104 6.09 -5.41 4.71
C HIS A 104 5.14 -6.52 5.13
N ASP A 105 5.61 -7.77 5.14
CA ASP A 105 4.76 -8.91 5.49
C ASP A 105 5.37 -9.77 6.60
N PRO A 106 5.58 -9.17 7.79
CA PRO A 106 6.10 -9.91 8.93
C PRO A 106 5.10 -10.92 9.46
N SER A 107 5.57 -11.83 10.30
CA SER A 107 4.69 -12.83 10.92
C SER A 107 3.68 -12.17 11.87
N GLY A 108 2.64 -12.91 12.21
CA GLY A 108 1.51 -12.38 12.99
C GLY A 108 1.88 -11.83 14.35
N GLU A 109 2.94 -12.35 14.99
CA GLU A 109 3.36 -11.86 16.30
C GLU A 109 3.86 -10.42 16.25
N CYS A 110 4.10 -9.88 15.05
CA CYS A 110 4.50 -8.49 14.90
C CYS A 110 3.32 -7.53 14.85
N PHE A 111 2.09 -8.05 14.88
CA PHE A 111 0.87 -7.23 14.79
C PHE A 111 0.07 -7.33 16.08
N TYR A 112 -0.27 -6.19 16.63
CA TYR A 112 -1.21 -6.09 17.74
C TYR A 112 -2.40 -5.28 17.24
N LEU A 113 -3.51 -5.96 16.99
CA LEU A 113 -4.71 -5.35 16.42
C LEU A 113 -5.93 -5.80 17.20
N ASN A 114 -6.87 -4.88 17.39
CA ASN A 114 -8.13 -5.17 18.07
C ASN A 114 -7.92 -5.82 19.43
N GLY A 115 -6.89 -5.38 20.15
CA GLY A 115 -6.61 -5.85 21.50
C GLY A 115 -5.90 -7.20 21.57
N ALA A 116 -5.37 -7.72 20.47
CA ALA A 116 -4.74 -9.04 20.47
C ALA A 116 -3.58 -9.12 19.50
N ILE A 117 -2.63 -10.02 19.81
CA ILE A 117 -1.55 -10.37 18.90
C ILE A 117 -2.18 -11.26 17.83
N GLN A 118 -1.85 -10.98 16.56
CA GLN A 118 -2.47 -11.69 15.45
C GLN A 118 -1.82 -13.04 15.20
N CYS A 119 -2.61 -13.97 14.71
CA CYS A 119 -2.08 -15.25 14.22
C CYS A 119 -1.53 -15.05 12.82
N THR A 120 -0.77 -16.05 12.33
CA THR A 120 -0.33 -16.06 10.95
C THR A 120 -1.56 -16.19 10.03
N VAL A 121 -1.35 -15.94 8.73
CA VAL A 121 -2.45 -16.09 7.77
C VAL A 121 -2.94 -17.54 7.76
N PRO A 122 -4.21 -17.77 7.41
CA PRO A 122 -4.76 -19.13 7.33
C PRO A 122 -3.90 -20.03 6.44
N GLY A 123 -3.66 -21.25 6.90
CA GLY A 123 -2.81 -22.18 6.20
C GLY A 123 -1.38 -22.17 6.69
N LYS A 124 -0.97 -21.15 7.41
CA LYS A 124 0.39 -21.06 7.94
C LYS A 124 0.46 -21.42 9.42
N GLU A 125 -0.60 -21.18 10.15
CA GLU A 125 -0.62 -21.43 11.58
C GLU A 125 -0.40 -22.89 11.93
N ASP A 126 -0.77 -23.78 11.02
CA ASP A 126 -0.58 -25.23 11.24
C ASP A 126 0.88 -25.64 11.15
N GLU A 127 1.67 -24.84 10.46
CA GLU A 127 3.09 -25.13 10.30
C GLU A 127 3.87 -24.95 11.58
N GLY A 128 3.36 -24.14 12.48
CA GLY A 128 4.01 -23.88 13.74
C GLY A 128 3.71 -24.91 14.82
N LYS A 129 2.98 -25.91 14.47
CA LYS A 129 2.57 -26.96 15.39
C LYS A 129 3.31 -28.26 15.13
#